data_222acfd9b5d73f55fabf180e637a4768
#
_entry.id   222acfd9b5d73f55fabf180e637a4768
#
_cell.length_a   1.000
_cell.length_b   1.000
_cell.length_c   1.000
_cell.angle_alpha   90.00
_cell.angle_beta   90.00
_cell.angle_gamma   90.00
#
_symmetry.space_group_name_H-M   'P 1'
#
loop_
_entity.id
_entity.type
_entity.pdbx_description
1 polymer ?
#
loop_
_entity_poly.entity_id
_entity_poly.type
_entity_poly.pdbx_seq_one_letter_code
_entity_poly.pdbx_strand_id
1 'polypeptide(L)'
;MATSKPTQLGMVGLGRMGANLVQRVVRDGHTAVVFDVNHDAVTALEAKNIVGASSLEDFVEQLSQPRAIWLMLPAAITQHVLDLLVPLLDADDVVIDGGNSYYQDDIVRAAALKKSGIHYVDCGTSGGVWGLERGYSLMIGGDDDAVARLEPIFASIAPGGEPSPGRPADSASRGYLHCGPSGAGHFVKMVHNGVEYGMMAAIAEGLSIIKHADVGLHPREADAETAPLEHPELYSYEINVADVAEVWRHGSVVSSWLVDLTAAALARSPELAEFSGRVSDSGEGRWTVKAAIDESVPAPVISASLWQRYESRAEGDFTARVLSAMRSEFGGHAEKPAST
;
A
#
# COMPACT_ATOMS: atom_id res chain seq x y z
N MET A 1 -2.24 -29.31 13.63
CA MET A 1 -2.40 -27.86 13.89
C MET A 1 -3.14 -27.76 15.22
N ALA A 2 -2.57 -27.08 16.22
CA ALA A 2 -3.30 -26.80 17.46
C ALA A 2 -4.40 -25.80 17.09
N THR A 3 -5.66 -26.18 17.27
CA THR A 3 -6.79 -25.26 17.12
C THR A 3 -6.69 -24.22 18.22
N SER A 4 -6.27 -23.00 17.89
CA SER A 4 -6.35 -21.87 18.80
C SER A 4 -7.82 -21.71 19.24
N LYS A 5 -8.06 -21.23 20.47
CA LYS A 5 -9.43 -20.92 20.89
C LYS A 5 -10.01 -19.86 19.95
N PRO A 6 -11.29 -20.00 19.54
CA PRO A 6 -11.96 -18.97 18.78
C PRO A 6 -11.82 -17.60 19.48
N THR A 7 -11.40 -16.60 18.75
CA THR A 7 -11.26 -15.23 19.23
C THR A 7 -12.34 -14.37 18.56
N GLN A 8 -12.89 -13.40 19.25
CA GLN A 8 -13.81 -12.44 18.67
C GLN A 8 -13.03 -11.18 18.25
N LEU A 9 -13.27 -10.71 17.01
CA LEU A 9 -12.69 -9.47 16.48
C LEU A 9 -13.80 -8.44 16.21
N GLY A 10 -13.64 -7.24 16.73
CA GLY A 10 -14.40 -6.07 16.28
C GLY A 10 -13.75 -5.45 15.04
N MET A 11 -14.52 -5.14 14.00
CA MET A 11 -14.03 -4.45 12.81
C MET A 11 -14.82 -3.17 12.58
N VAL A 12 -14.13 -2.04 12.55
CA VAL A 12 -14.68 -0.73 12.19
C VAL A 12 -14.12 -0.33 10.83
N GLY A 13 -15.02 -0.11 9.87
CA GLY A 13 -14.67 0.17 8.48
C GLY A 13 -14.69 -1.10 7.62
N LEU A 14 -15.72 -1.19 6.77
CA LEU A 14 -16.02 -2.36 5.93
C LEU A 14 -15.80 -2.07 4.44
N GLY A 15 -14.86 -1.18 4.13
CA GLY A 15 -14.39 -1.02 2.77
C GLY A 15 -13.76 -2.32 2.24
N ARG A 16 -13.23 -2.29 1.02
CA ARG A 16 -12.66 -3.48 0.33
C ARG A 16 -11.67 -4.29 1.19
N MET A 17 -10.87 -3.62 2.02
CA MET A 17 -9.90 -4.31 2.89
C MET A 17 -10.57 -4.88 4.14
N GLY A 18 -11.34 -4.07 4.89
CA GLY A 18 -11.96 -4.50 6.16
C GLY A 18 -12.91 -5.68 5.98
N ALA A 19 -13.77 -5.66 4.97
CA ALA A 19 -14.65 -6.76 4.64
C ALA A 19 -13.88 -8.06 4.35
N ASN A 20 -12.78 -7.98 3.61
CA ASN A 20 -11.95 -9.13 3.29
C ASN A 20 -11.22 -9.69 4.53
N LEU A 21 -10.75 -8.83 5.43
CA LEU A 21 -10.13 -9.25 6.69
C LEU A 21 -11.12 -10.01 7.56
N VAL A 22 -12.35 -9.50 7.73
CA VAL A 22 -13.43 -10.18 8.47
C VAL A 22 -13.70 -11.57 7.90
N GLN A 23 -13.82 -11.68 6.56
CA GLN A 23 -14.08 -12.97 5.94
C GLN A 23 -12.93 -13.97 6.18
N ARG A 24 -11.66 -13.54 6.15
CA ARG A 24 -10.52 -14.41 6.45
C ARG A 24 -10.55 -14.92 7.89
N VAL A 25 -10.74 -14.00 8.85
CA VAL A 25 -10.81 -14.31 10.28
C VAL A 25 -11.92 -15.33 10.55
N VAL A 26 -13.09 -15.16 9.95
CA VAL A 26 -14.23 -16.06 10.13
C VAL A 26 -14.04 -17.40 9.40
N ARG A 27 -13.38 -17.45 8.25
CA ARG A 27 -12.99 -18.70 7.57
C ARG A 27 -12.12 -19.59 8.45
N ASP A 28 -11.29 -19.00 9.31
CA ASP A 28 -10.39 -19.73 10.22
C ASP A 28 -11.03 -20.08 11.58
N GLY A 29 -12.35 -19.84 11.71
CA GLY A 29 -13.16 -20.27 12.85
C GLY A 29 -13.32 -19.25 13.97
N HIS A 30 -12.90 -18.01 13.78
CA HIS A 30 -13.15 -16.90 14.68
C HIS A 30 -14.55 -16.29 14.47
N THR A 31 -14.92 -15.32 15.30
CA THR A 31 -16.18 -14.57 15.18
C THR A 31 -15.88 -13.09 15.01
N ALA A 32 -16.80 -12.33 14.44
CA ALA A 32 -16.64 -10.90 14.26
C ALA A 32 -17.89 -10.11 14.64
N VAL A 33 -17.70 -8.93 15.21
CA VAL A 33 -18.67 -7.85 15.26
C VAL A 33 -18.21 -6.76 14.30
N VAL A 34 -19.10 -6.26 13.47
CA VAL A 34 -18.73 -5.34 12.39
C VAL A 34 -19.54 -4.06 12.43
N PHE A 35 -18.89 -2.94 12.17
CA PHE A 35 -19.52 -1.63 12.10
C PHE A 35 -18.96 -0.80 10.93
N ASP A 36 -19.83 -0.15 10.21
CA ASP A 36 -19.53 0.86 9.20
C ASP A 36 -20.64 1.91 9.19
N VAL A 37 -20.33 3.15 8.84
CA VAL A 37 -21.34 4.20 8.64
C VAL A 37 -22.26 3.91 7.46
N ASN A 38 -21.83 3.06 6.54
CA ASN A 38 -22.63 2.48 5.47
C ASN A 38 -23.30 1.18 5.93
N HIS A 39 -24.54 1.24 6.35
CA HIS A 39 -25.32 0.09 6.80
C HIS A 39 -25.47 -1.03 5.77
N ASP A 40 -25.45 -0.71 4.47
CA ASP A 40 -25.51 -1.74 3.43
C ASP A 40 -24.26 -2.62 3.45
N ALA A 41 -23.09 -2.04 3.76
CA ALA A 41 -21.84 -2.80 3.92
C ALA A 41 -21.87 -3.72 5.14
N VAL A 42 -22.52 -3.31 6.24
CA VAL A 42 -22.74 -4.13 7.44
C VAL A 42 -23.64 -5.31 7.08
N THR A 43 -24.83 -5.04 6.54
CA THR A 43 -25.85 -6.06 6.20
C THR A 43 -25.30 -7.08 5.17
N ALA A 44 -24.49 -6.64 4.23
CA ALA A 44 -23.88 -7.51 3.21
C ALA A 44 -22.89 -8.54 3.79
N LEU A 45 -22.35 -8.29 4.99
CA LEU A 45 -21.40 -9.17 5.67
C LEU A 45 -22.05 -10.04 6.75
N GLU A 46 -23.27 -9.74 7.20
CA GLU A 46 -23.94 -10.51 8.25
C GLU A 46 -24.05 -11.99 7.91
N ALA A 47 -23.62 -12.83 8.83
CA ALA A 47 -23.60 -14.28 8.69
C ALA A 47 -23.60 -14.94 10.08
N LYS A 48 -23.64 -16.27 10.14
CA LYS A 48 -23.68 -17.04 11.40
C LYS A 48 -22.61 -16.62 12.43
N ASN A 49 -21.41 -16.20 11.95
CA ASN A 49 -20.27 -15.85 12.80
C ASN A 49 -19.88 -14.36 12.66
N ILE A 50 -20.72 -13.55 12.04
CA ILE A 50 -20.54 -12.12 11.85
C ILE A 50 -21.82 -11.41 12.28
N VAL A 51 -21.71 -10.54 13.26
CA VAL A 51 -22.83 -9.76 13.81
C VAL A 51 -22.62 -8.30 13.42
N GLY A 52 -23.64 -7.70 12.79
CA GLY A 52 -23.65 -6.27 12.46
C GLY A 52 -24.07 -5.43 13.66
N ALA A 53 -23.45 -4.27 13.82
CA ALA A 53 -23.80 -3.28 14.82
C ALA A 53 -24.40 -2.03 14.17
N SER A 54 -25.36 -1.40 14.87
CA SER A 54 -26.08 -0.21 14.40
C SER A 54 -25.41 1.12 14.79
N SER A 55 -24.58 1.11 15.82
CA SER A 55 -23.80 2.25 16.30
C SER A 55 -22.48 1.79 16.91
N LEU A 56 -21.58 2.73 17.26
CA LEU A 56 -20.32 2.39 17.97
C LEU A 56 -20.61 1.87 19.39
N GLU A 57 -21.62 2.36 20.06
CA GLU A 57 -22.06 1.87 21.37
C GLU A 57 -22.54 0.42 21.28
N ASP A 58 -23.47 0.14 20.36
CA ASP A 58 -23.97 -1.22 20.08
C ASP A 58 -22.82 -2.16 19.67
N PHE A 59 -21.87 -1.67 18.86
CA PHE A 59 -20.68 -2.41 18.47
C PHE A 59 -19.82 -2.84 19.69
N VAL A 60 -19.55 -1.91 20.60
CA VAL A 60 -18.74 -2.18 21.80
C VAL A 60 -19.48 -3.09 22.78
N GLU A 61 -20.80 -2.94 22.96
CA GLU A 61 -21.63 -3.78 23.82
C GLU A 61 -21.67 -5.25 23.36
N GLN A 62 -21.59 -5.50 22.05
CA GLN A 62 -21.59 -6.85 21.48
C GLN A 62 -20.23 -7.56 21.57
N LEU A 63 -19.16 -6.85 21.92
CA LEU A 63 -17.82 -7.41 22.03
C LEU A 63 -17.52 -7.95 23.43
N SER A 64 -16.91 -9.13 23.48
CA SER A 64 -16.45 -9.77 24.71
C SER A 64 -15.16 -9.15 25.21
N GLN A 65 -15.08 -8.84 26.51
CA GLN A 65 -13.87 -8.32 27.15
C GLN A 65 -12.82 -9.42 27.42
N PRO A 66 -11.51 -9.09 27.35
CA PRO A 66 -10.97 -7.85 26.82
C PRO A 66 -11.15 -7.80 25.30
N ARG A 67 -11.63 -6.66 24.82
CA ARG A 67 -12.00 -6.48 23.41
C ARG A 67 -10.78 -6.34 22.50
N ALA A 68 -10.90 -6.85 21.27
CA ALA A 68 -9.93 -6.61 20.19
C ALA A 68 -10.66 -5.90 19.04
N ILE A 69 -10.31 -4.67 18.78
CA ILE A 69 -10.99 -3.79 17.82
C ILE A 69 -10.03 -3.35 16.73
N TRP A 70 -10.34 -3.70 15.49
CA TRP A 70 -9.56 -3.32 14.32
C TRP A 70 -10.22 -2.14 13.60
N LEU A 71 -9.47 -1.06 13.44
CA LEU A 71 -9.87 0.09 12.63
C LEU A 71 -9.27 -0.05 11.24
N MET A 72 -10.11 -0.19 10.21
CA MET A 72 -9.69 -0.25 8.81
C MET A 72 -10.17 0.99 8.06
N LEU A 73 -9.60 2.13 8.43
CA LEU A 73 -10.07 3.46 8.09
C LEU A 73 -9.03 4.25 7.30
N PRO A 74 -9.44 5.24 6.49
CA PRO A 74 -8.53 6.26 5.98
C PRO A 74 -7.84 7.01 7.13
N ALA A 75 -6.53 7.25 7.02
CA ALA A 75 -5.73 7.91 8.07
C ALA A 75 -6.34 9.26 8.54
N ALA A 76 -6.98 10.01 7.63
CA ALA A 76 -7.58 11.30 7.93
C ALA A 76 -8.75 11.24 8.94
N ILE A 77 -9.41 10.10 9.09
CA ILE A 77 -10.57 9.94 10.00
C ILE A 77 -10.27 9.06 11.21
N THR A 78 -9.15 8.37 11.25
CA THR A 78 -8.78 7.44 12.32
C THR A 78 -8.83 8.11 13.69
N GLN A 79 -8.26 9.32 13.84
CA GLN A 79 -8.28 10.04 15.12
C GLN A 79 -9.70 10.37 15.57
N HIS A 80 -10.54 10.84 14.66
CA HIS A 80 -11.94 11.17 14.98
C HIS A 80 -12.70 9.93 15.49
N VAL A 81 -12.51 8.77 14.85
CA VAL A 81 -13.17 7.53 15.30
C VAL A 81 -12.61 7.06 16.64
N LEU A 82 -11.30 7.19 16.87
CA LEU A 82 -10.70 6.91 18.19
C LEU A 82 -11.31 7.78 19.29
N ASP A 83 -11.50 9.07 19.04
CA ASP A 83 -12.08 10.00 20.03
C ASP A 83 -13.52 9.62 20.42
N LEU A 84 -14.27 9.00 19.50
CA LEU A 84 -15.61 8.47 19.77
C LEU A 84 -15.59 7.10 20.47
N LEU A 85 -14.65 6.25 20.11
CA LEU A 85 -14.57 4.86 20.56
C LEU A 85 -13.97 4.73 21.97
N VAL A 86 -12.87 5.46 22.23
CA VAL A 86 -12.09 5.33 23.48
C VAL A 86 -12.94 5.52 24.76
N PRO A 87 -13.89 6.47 24.82
CA PRO A 87 -14.78 6.61 25.99
C PRO A 87 -15.67 5.42 26.28
N LEU A 88 -15.85 4.50 25.32
CA LEU A 88 -16.69 3.29 25.44
C LEU A 88 -15.86 2.06 25.85
N LEU A 89 -14.52 2.17 25.90
CA LEU A 89 -13.63 1.05 26.14
C LEU A 89 -13.19 0.98 27.59
N ASP A 90 -12.79 -0.23 28.00
CA ASP A 90 -12.26 -0.53 29.33
C ASP A 90 -10.74 -0.79 29.29
N ALA A 91 -10.13 -0.83 30.45
CA ALA A 91 -8.75 -1.26 30.58
C ALA A 91 -8.57 -2.69 30.02
N ASP A 92 -7.39 -2.98 29.48
CA ASP A 92 -7.02 -4.22 28.79
C ASP A 92 -7.68 -4.43 27.39
N ASP A 93 -8.59 -3.57 26.96
CA ASP A 93 -9.03 -3.59 25.56
C ASP A 93 -7.88 -3.21 24.62
N VAL A 94 -7.90 -3.73 23.38
CA VAL A 94 -6.89 -3.45 22.36
C VAL A 94 -7.55 -2.79 21.15
N VAL A 95 -7.01 -1.67 20.73
CA VAL A 95 -7.34 -1.04 19.44
C VAL A 95 -6.18 -1.29 18.47
N ILE A 96 -6.51 -1.82 17.29
CA ILE A 96 -5.58 -2.09 16.19
C ILE A 96 -5.86 -1.08 15.07
N ASP A 97 -4.92 -0.21 14.76
CA ASP A 97 -4.98 0.63 13.56
C ASP A 97 -4.38 -0.13 12.38
N GLY A 98 -5.22 -0.56 11.45
CA GLY A 98 -4.83 -1.30 10.23
C GLY A 98 -4.86 -0.44 8.97
N GLY A 99 -5.09 0.87 9.10
CA GLY A 99 -5.05 1.82 8.00
C GLY A 99 -3.64 2.11 7.50
N ASN A 100 -3.52 3.05 6.58
CA ASN A 100 -2.22 3.59 6.18
C ASN A 100 -1.92 4.85 7.01
N SER A 101 -1.78 4.68 8.32
CA SER A 101 -1.51 5.78 9.26
C SER A 101 -0.03 6.14 9.29
N TYR A 102 0.25 7.37 9.72
CA TYR A 102 1.61 7.83 9.89
C TYR A 102 2.15 7.33 11.24
N TYR A 103 3.28 6.63 11.23
CA TYR A 103 3.85 5.99 12.42
C TYR A 103 4.06 6.92 13.64
N GLN A 104 4.28 8.23 13.40
CA GLN A 104 4.44 9.20 14.50
C GLN A 104 3.10 9.45 15.21
N ASP A 105 1.99 9.41 14.48
CA ASP A 105 0.65 9.53 15.09
C ASP A 105 0.36 8.32 15.97
N ASP A 106 0.82 7.11 15.58
CA ASP A 106 0.65 5.89 16.36
C ASP A 106 1.35 5.97 17.71
N ILE A 107 2.57 6.51 17.75
CA ILE A 107 3.32 6.73 19.00
C ILE A 107 2.54 7.64 19.95
N VAL A 108 1.96 8.71 19.42
CA VAL A 108 1.15 9.67 20.20
C VAL A 108 -0.15 9.03 20.70
N ARG A 109 -0.85 8.31 19.83
CA ARG A 109 -2.09 7.58 20.15
C ARG A 109 -1.86 6.51 21.21
N ALA A 110 -0.83 5.68 21.04
CA ALA A 110 -0.45 4.66 22.01
C ALA A 110 -0.18 5.26 23.40
N ALA A 111 0.60 6.35 23.46
CA ALA A 111 0.88 7.04 24.73
C ALA A 111 -0.38 7.64 25.38
N ALA A 112 -1.34 8.07 24.58
CA ALA A 112 -2.63 8.60 25.08
C ALA A 112 -3.52 7.47 25.62
N LEU A 113 -3.73 6.38 24.90
CA LEU A 113 -4.59 5.25 25.26
C LEU A 113 -4.05 4.49 26.49
N LYS A 114 -2.73 4.40 26.60
CA LYS A 114 -2.04 3.78 27.77
C LYS A 114 -2.43 4.41 29.11
N LYS A 115 -2.79 5.70 29.14
CA LYS A 115 -3.25 6.38 30.37
C LYS A 115 -4.57 5.84 30.88
N SER A 116 -5.40 5.27 30.02
CA SER A 116 -6.65 4.61 30.35
C SER A 116 -6.51 3.08 30.42
N GLY A 117 -5.30 2.54 30.36
CA GLY A 117 -5.03 1.11 30.36
C GLY A 117 -5.42 0.39 29.06
N ILE A 118 -5.70 1.13 28.00
CA ILE A 118 -6.05 0.58 26.68
C ILE A 118 -4.78 0.38 25.87
N HIS A 119 -4.65 -0.77 25.24
CA HIS A 119 -3.53 -1.08 24.35
C HIS A 119 -3.77 -0.55 22.94
N TYR A 120 -2.71 -0.06 22.31
CA TYR A 120 -2.72 0.36 20.92
C TYR A 120 -1.71 -0.44 20.11
N VAL A 121 -2.15 -1.01 18.99
CA VAL A 121 -1.35 -1.78 18.05
C VAL A 121 -1.50 -1.15 16.68
N ASP A 122 -0.41 -0.85 16.02
CA ASP A 122 -0.38 -0.44 14.61
C ASP A 122 -0.07 -1.65 13.72
N CYS A 123 -0.83 -1.83 12.64
CA CYS A 123 -0.72 -2.99 11.78
C CYS A 123 -0.71 -2.60 10.31
N GLY A 124 0.46 -2.36 9.76
CA GLY A 124 0.64 -2.16 8.33
C GLY A 124 0.26 -3.41 7.55
N THR A 125 -0.75 -3.26 6.67
CA THR A 125 -1.35 -4.37 5.93
C THR A 125 -1.03 -4.25 4.44
N SER A 126 -0.43 -5.28 3.84
CA SER A 126 -0.11 -5.36 2.41
C SER A 126 -0.75 -6.56 1.75
N GLY A 127 -1.33 -6.40 0.56
CA GLY A 127 -2.04 -7.45 -0.20
C GLY A 127 -3.20 -6.91 -1.04
N GLY A 128 -3.67 -5.72 -0.74
CA GLY A 128 -4.73 -5.03 -1.48
C GLY A 128 -6.02 -5.84 -1.59
N VAL A 129 -6.71 -5.69 -2.71
CA VAL A 129 -7.98 -6.41 -2.97
C VAL A 129 -7.82 -7.91 -3.10
N TRP A 130 -6.63 -8.41 -3.40
CA TRP A 130 -6.33 -9.83 -3.58
C TRP A 130 -6.07 -10.57 -2.26
N GLY A 131 -5.95 -9.84 -1.16
CA GLY A 131 -5.64 -10.42 0.15
C GLY A 131 -6.70 -11.39 0.67
N LEU A 132 -7.96 -11.30 0.22
CA LEU A 132 -8.99 -12.28 0.57
C LEU A 132 -8.55 -13.72 0.25
N GLU A 133 -8.00 -13.94 -0.92
CA GLU A 133 -7.56 -15.27 -1.36
C GLU A 133 -6.09 -15.55 -1.03
N ARG A 134 -5.21 -14.56 -1.17
CA ARG A 134 -3.77 -14.73 -1.01
C ARG A 134 -3.26 -14.55 0.42
N GLY A 135 -4.07 -13.98 1.31
CA GLY A 135 -3.63 -13.48 2.62
C GLY A 135 -2.96 -12.11 2.55
N TYR A 136 -2.75 -11.53 3.72
CA TYR A 136 -2.14 -10.22 3.87
C TYR A 136 -0.81 -10.32 4.60
N SER A 137 0.22 -9.68 4.08
CA SER A 137 1.46 -9.48 4.83
C SER A 137 1.25 -8.40 5.88
N LEU A 138 1.60 -8.69 7.15
CA LEU A 138 1.33 -7.83 8.29
C LEU A 138 2.63 -7.40 8.97
N MET A 139 2.80 -6.09 9.16
CA MET A 139 3.90 -5.47 9.89
C MET A 139 3.31 -4.81 11.14
N ILE A 140 3.62 -5.35 12.31
CA ILE A 140 2.89 -5.07 13.55
C ILE A 140 3.78 -4.33 14.54
N GLY A 141 3.25 -3.26 15.13
CA GLY A 141 3.88 -2.53 16.23
C GLY A 141 2.95 -2.49 17.44
N GLY A 142 3.51 -2.59 18.64
CA GLY A 142 2.74 -2.55 19.88
C GLY A 142 3.44 -3.20 21.05
N ASP A 143 2.83 -3.13 22.24
CA ASP A 143 3.34 -3.82 23.44
C ASP A 143 3.30 -5.36 23.22
N ASP A 144 4.35 -6.06 23.64
CA ASP A 144 4.56 -7.51 23.41
C ASP A 144 3.35 -8.36 23.83
N ASP A 145 2.78 -8.11 25.01
CA ASP A 145 1.65 -8.87 25.55
C ASP A 145 0.36 -8.68 24.71
N ALA A 146 0.12 -7.45 24.27
CA ALA A 146 -1.03 -7.13 23.41
C ALA A 146 -0.91 -7.81 22.05
N VAL A 147 0.28 -7.75 21.43
CA VAL A 147 0.54 -8.39 20.13
C VAL A 147 0.46 -9.92 20.25
N ALA A 148 1.05 -10.50 21.29
CA ALA A 148 1.00 -11.95 21.52
C ALA A 148 -0.44 -12.46 21.69
N ARG A 149 -1.32 -11.70 22.38
CA ARG A 149 -2.75 -12.04 22.54
C ARG A 149 -3.50 -12.08 21.20
N LEU A 150 -3.09 -11.25 20.24
CA LEU A 150 -3.70 -11.15 18.91
C LEU A 150 -3.11 -12.10 17.87
N GLU A 151 -2.08 -12.87 18.22
CA GLU A 151 -1.39 -13.79 17.30
C GLU A 151 -2.36 -14.69 16.51
N PRO A 152 -3.42 -15.28 17.09
CA PRO A 152 -4.36 -16.11 16.33
C PRO A 152 -5.09 -15.33 15.21
N ILE A 153 -5.41 -14.06 15.45
CA ILE A 153 -6.03 -13.18 14.45
C ILE A 153 -5.03 -12.86 13.33
N PHE A 154 -3.80 -12.48 13.67
CA PHE A 154 -2.78 -12.20 12.65
C PHE A 154 -2.46 -13.42 11.80
N ALA A 155 -2.37 -14.60 12.41
CA ALA A 155 -2.16 -15.86 11.70
C ALA A 155 -3.30 -16.18 10.71
N SER A 156 -4.56 -15.92 11.07
CA SER A 156 -5.72 -16.11 10.20
C SER A 156 -5.74 -15.16 8.99
N ILE A 157 -5.26 -13.95 9.19
CA ILE A 157 -5.21 -12.91 8.15
C ILE A 157 -4.04 -13.16 7.19
N ALA A 158 -2.91 -13.63 7.71
CA ALA A 158 -1.68 -13.81 6.95
C ALA A 158 -1.79 -14.91 5.88
N PRO A 159 -0.92 -14.91 4.84
CA PRO A 159 -0.97 -15.90 3.77
C PRO A 159 -0.60 -17.30 4.25
N GLY A 160 0.09 -17.43 5.37
CA GLY A 160 0.82 -18.65 5.71
C GLY A 160 2.02 -18.84 4.79
N GLY A 161 2.79 -19.89 4.98
CA GLY A 161 3.93 -20.20 4.12
C GLY A 161 4.94 -21.11 4.80
N GLU A 162 5.85 -21.61 3.98
CA GLU A 162 7.00 -22.38 4.44
C GLU A 162 8.22 -21.46 4.59
N PRO A 163 9.08 -21.70 5.58
CA PRO A 163 10.28 -20.91 5.75
C PRO A 163 11.25 -21.11 4.58
N SER A 164 12.01 -20.08 4.26
CA SER A 164 13.12 -20.19 3.33
C SER A 164 14.15 -21.22 3.82
N PRO A 165 14.88 -21.92 2.91
CA PRO A 165 15.90 -22.86 3.31
C PRO A 165 16.88 -22.29 4.34
N GLY A 166 17.06 -23.00 5.44
CA GLY A 166 17.96 -22.61 6.54
C GLY A 166 17.35 -21.66 7.57
N ARG A 167 16.09 -21.24 7.41
CA ARG A 167 15.36 -20.43 8.38
C ARG A 167 14.40 -21.30 9.22
N PRO A 168 14.31 -21.13 10.56
CA PRO A 168 13.28 -21.76 11.35
C PRO A 168 11.89 -21.28 10.97
N ALA A 169 10.87 -22.11 11.17
CA ALA A 169 9.48 -21.71 11.01
C ALA A 169 9.09 -20.70 12.11
N ASP A 170 8.74 -19.49 11.71
CA ASP A 170 8.33 -18.39 12.59
C ASP A 170 7.17 -17.61 11.99
N SER A 171 6.70 -16.56 12.67
CA SER A 171 5.62 -15.69 12.18
C SER A 171 6.02 -15.00 10.88
N ALA A 172 7.27 -14.56 10.73
CA ALA A 172 7.74 -13.88 9.53
C ALA A 172 7.68 -14.78 8.29
N SER A 173 8.00 -16.08 8.41
CA SER A 173 7.85 -17.05 7.31
C SER A 173 6.39 -17.28 6.93
N ARG A 174 5.46 -17.02 7.83
CA ARG A 174 4.01 -17.10 7.60
C ARG A 174 3.40 -15.76 7.11
N GLY A 175 4.19 -14.70 6.99
CA GLY A 175 3.79 -13.42 6.41
C GLY A 175 3.31 -12.38 7.41
N TYR A 176 3.62 -12.51 8.72
CA TYR A 176 3.38 -11.47 9.71
C TYR A 176 4.53 -11.37 10.70
N LEU A 177 4.83 -10.14 11.14
CA LEU A 177 5.96 -9.86 12.02
C LEU A 177 5.62 -8.80 13.05
N HIS A 178 5.91 -9.07 14.33
CA HIS A 178 6.01 -8.03 15.35
C HIS A 178 7.33 -7.29 15.14
N CYS A 179 7.26 -6.05 14.65
CA CYS A 179 8.42 -5.24 14.25
C CYS A 179 9.04 -4.48 15.42
N GLY A 180 8.29 -4.31 16.50
CA GLY A 180 8.74 -3.55 17.69
C GLY A 180 7.60 -2.81 18.39
N PRO A 181 7.89 -1.78 19.20
CA PRO A 181 6.89 -1.00 19.92
C PRO A 181 5.94 -0.27 18.97
N SER A 182 4.89 0.37 19.52
CA SER A 182 3.90 1.13 18.74
C SER A 182 4.55 2.13 17.79
N GLY A 183 4.10 2.14 16.54
CA GLY A 183 4.65 2.87 15.41
C GLY A 183 5.60 2.03 14.53
N ALA A 184 6.19 0.96 15.05
CA ALA A 184 7.15 0.15 14.29
C ALA A 184 6.50 -0.58 13.10
N GLY A 185 5.26 -1.00 13.22
CA GLY A 185 4.51 -1.65 12.14
C GLY A 185 4.29 -0.71 10.96
N HIS A 186 3.70 0.45 11.21
CA HIS A 186 3.47 1.45 10.17
C HIS A 186 4.78 2.07 9.64
N PHE A 187 5.82 2.16 10.47
CA PHE A 187 7.15 2.55 9.97
C PHE A 187 7.66 1.57 8.91
N VAL A 188 7.65 0.27 9.21
CA VAL A 188 8.08 -0.75 8.25
C VAL A 188 7.15 -0.75 7.01
N LYS A 189 5.85 -0.55 7.22
CA LYS A 189 4.87 -0.49 6.12
C LYS A 189 5.09 0.70 5.20
N MET A 190 5.38 1.91 5.72
CA MET A 190 5.64 3.05 4.86
C MET A 190 6.91 2.86 4.01
N VAL A 191 7.95 2.25 4.59
CA VAL A 191 9.18 1.91 3.84
C VAL A 191 8.90 0.87 2.76
N HIS A 192 8.09 -0.17 3.07
CA HIS A 192 7.60 -1.13 2.07
C HIS A 192 6.93 -0.40 0.89
N ASN A 193 6.05 0.56 1.16
CA ASN A 193 5.39 1.31 0.09
C ASN A 193 6.35 2.22 -0.68
N GLY A 194 7.37 2.79 -0.02
CA GLY A 194 8.45 3.50 -0.71
C GLY A 194 9.22 2.60 -1.68
N VAL A 195 9.54 1.37 -1.27
CA VAL A 195 10.15 0.36 -2.15
C VAL A 195 9.21 0.00 -3.31
N GLU A 196 7.92 -0.19 -3.04
CA GLU A 196 6.90 -0.45 -4.06
C GLU A 196 6.87 0.66 -5.13
N TYR A 197 6.95 1.94 -4.73
CA TYR A 197 7.03 3.07 -5.66
C TYR A 197 8.24 2.96 -6.59
N GLY A 198 9.42 2.66 -6.04
CA GLY A 198 10.65 2.48 -6.81
C GLY A 198 10.56 1.32 -7.80
N MET A 199 10.00 0.18 -7.37
CA MET A 199 9.80 -0.99 -8.23
C MET A 199 8.82 -0.68 -9.38
N MET A 200 7.69 -0.04 -9.08
CA MET A 200 6.71 0.35 -10.09
C MET A 200 7.31 1.31 -11.12
N ALA A 201 8.05 2.32 -10.66
CA ALA A 201 8.71 3.28 -11.55
C ALA A 201 9.70 2.58 -12.48
N ALA A 202 10.58 1.75 -11.95
CA ALA A 202 11.59 1.04 -12.76
C ALA A 202 10.98 0.10 -13.81
N ILE A 203 9.90 -0.63 -13.43
CA ILE A 203 9.16 -1.50 -14.38
C ILE A 203 8.52 -0.65 -15.49
N ALA A 204 7.86 0.46 -15.13
CA ALA A 204 7.20 1.34 -16.08
C ALA A 204 8.21 2.01 -17.04
N GLU A 205 9.32 2.52 -16.55
CA GLU A 205 10.39 3.10 -17.36
C GLU A 205 11.00 2.07 -18.34
N GLY A 206 11.30 0.86 -17.84
CA GLY A 206 11.83 -0.21 -18.68
C GLY A 206 10.89 -0.60 -19.82
N LEU A 207 9.60 -0.77 -19.53
CA LEU A 207 8.59 -1.06 -20.54
C LEU A 207 8.39 0.11 -21.52
N SER A 208 8.49 1.36 -21.05
CA SER A 208 8.44 2.54 -21.90
C SER A 208 9.64 2.60 -22.86
N ILE A 209 10.84 2.29 -22.40
CA ILE A 209 12.03 2.20 -23.28
C ILE A 209 11.81 1.16 -24.39
N ILE A 210 11.25 -0.02 -24.03
CA ILE A 210 10.97 -1.08 -25.02
C ILE A 210 9.89 -0.64 -26.00
N LYS A 211 8.85 0.05 -25.53
CA LYS A 211 7.79 0.58 -26.40
C LYS A 211 8.29 1.54 -27.46
N HIS A 212 9.34 2.33 -27.13
CA HIS A 212 9.94 3.30 -28.06
C HIS A 212 11.17 2.76 -28.80
N ALA A 213 11.38 1.43 -28.78
CA ALA A 213 12.50 0.81 -29.49
C ALA A 213 12.34 0.85 -31.05
N ASP A 214 11.21 1.32 -31.54
CA ASP A 214 10.90 1.56 -32.93
C ASP A 214 11.15 3.00 -33.41
N VAL A 215 11.68 3.85 -32.54
CA VAL A 215 11.85 5.30 -32.81
C VAL A 215 12.66 5.62 -34.08
N GLY A 216 13.50 4.69 -34.53
CA GLY A 216 14.25 4.79 -35.78
C GLY A 216 13.41 4.57 -37.02
N LEU A 217 12.22 4.03 -36.92
CA LEU A 217 11.26 3.84 -38.02
C LEU A 217 10.40 5.08 -38.29
N HIS A 218 10.42 6.05 -37.36
CA HIS A 218 9.58 7.23 -37.43
C HIS A 218 10.40 8.48 -37.81
N PRO A 219 9.89 9.31 -38.74
CA PRO A 219 10.55 10.58 -39.08
C PRO A 219 10.63 11.49 -37.84
N ARG A 220 11.81 12.04 -37.59
CA ARG A 220 12.01 13.07 -36.55
C ARG A 220 12.33 14.42 -37.21
N GLU A 221 11.80 15.48 -36.62
CA GLU A 221 12.21 16.81 -36.98
C GLU A 221 13.71 17.00 -36.62
N ALA A 222 14.49 17.43 -37.61
CA ALA A 222 15.89 17.79 -37.42
C ALA A 222 16.01 19.31 -37.52
N ASP A 223 16.28 19.97 -36.41
CA ASP A 223 16.51 21.40 -36.35
C ASP A 223 17.66 21.71 -35.37
N ALA A 224 17.98 22.99 -35.24
CA ALA A 224 19.09 23.46 -34.39
C ALA A 224 18.85 23.17 -32.88
N GLU A 225 17.63 22.81 -32.47
CA GLU A 225 17.24 22.62 -31.09
C GLU A 225 16.92 21.16 -30.71
N THR A 226 16.92 20.26 -31.71
CA THR A 226 16.62 18.86 -31.54
C THR A 226 17.85 18.02 -31.84
N ALA A 227 18.38 17.32 -30.83
CA ALA A 227 19.50 16.39 -31.05
C ALA A 227 19.06 15.26 -32.01
N PRO A 228 19.87 15.03 -33.12
CA PRO A 228 19.55 13.95 -34.04
C PRO A 228 19.71 12.59 -33.38
N LEU A 229 18.93 11.61 -33.84
CA LEU A 229 19.17 10.20 -33.54
C LEU A 229 20.35 9.73 -34.38
N GLU A 230 21.51 9.47 -33.76
CA GLU A 230 22.76 9.20 -34.47
C GLU A 230 22.72 7.89 -35.27
N HIS A 231 22.02 6.88 -34.78
CA HIS A 231 21.96 5.54 -35.39
C HIS A 231 20.51 5.01 -35.38
N PRO A 232 19.62 5.58 -36.25
CA PRO A 232 18.23 5.17 -36.29
C PRO A 232 18.04 3.67 -36.60
N GLU A 233 18.95 3.08 -37.37
CA GLU A 233 18.93 1.65 -37.70
C GLU A 233 19.07 0.72 -36.48
N LEU A 234 19.58 1.22 -35.36
CA LEU A 234 19.68 0.46 -34.11
C LEU A 234 18.39 0.49 -33.26
N TYR A 235 17.42 1.30 -33.66
CA TYR A 235 16.16 1.51 -32.94
C TYR A 235 14.96 1.23 -33.87
N SER A 236 14.96 0.04 -34.49
CA SER A 236 13.98 -0.38 -35.50
C SER A 236 13.22 -1.63 -35.04
N TYR A 237 12.96 -1.76 -33.74
CA TYR A 237 12.34 -2.95 -33.16
C TYR A 237 10.87 -2.69 -32.85
N GLU A 238 9.97 -3.29 -33.61
CA GLU A 238 8.54 -3.36 -33.29
C GLU A 238 8.31 -4.48 -32.27
N ILE A 239 8.32 -4.14 -30.99
CA ILE A 239 8.24 -5.10 -29.89
C ILE A 239 6.85 -5.03 -29.23
N ASN A 240 6.20 -6.17 -29.08
CA ASN A 240 4.97 -6.28 -28.29
C ASN A 240 5.31 -6.23 -26.80
N VAL A 241 5.00 -5.11 -26.15
CA VAL A 241 5.30 -4.89 -24.73
C VAL A 241 4.52 -5.83 -23.81
N ALA A 242 3.29 -6.24 -24.20
CA ALA A 242 2.52 -7.21 -23.43
C ALA A 242 3.20 -8.58 -23.39
N ASP A 243 3.78 -9.03 -24.51
CA ASP A 243 4.51 -10.30 -24.57
C ASP A 243 5.82 -10.23 -23.78
N VAL A 244 6.48 -9.08 -23.75
CA VAL A 244 7.68 -8.88 -22.92
C VAL A 244 7.33 -8.98 -21.44
N ALA A 245 6.26 -8.32 -20.99
CA ALA A 245 5.80 -8.41 -19.62
C ALA A 245 5.42 -9.85 -19.24
N GLU A 246 4.78 -10.59 -20.17
CA GLU A 246 4.45 -12.00 -19.99
C GLU A 246 5.71 -12.88 -19.85
N VAL A 247 6.73 -12.66 -20.68
CA VAL A 247 8.01 -13.38 -20.56
C VAL A 247 8.70 -13.06 -19.22
N TRP A 248 8.69 -11.80 -18.80
CA TRP A 248 9.37 -11.40 -17.56
C TRP A 248 8.78 -12.01 -16.30
N ARG A 249 7.49 -12.30 -16.27
CA ARG A 249 6.85 -12.98 -15.13
C ARG A 249 7.22 -14.46 -15.00
N HIS A 250 7.76 -15.10 -16.04
CA HIS A 250 8.12 -16.52 -16.08
C HIS A 250 9.62 -16.75 -15.92
N GLY A 251 10.09 -16.80 -14.68
CA GLY A 251 11.47 -17.21 -14.34
C GLY A 251 12.55 -16.16 -14.54
N SER A 252 12.23 -14.93 -14.88
CA SER A 252 13.20 -13.86 -14.93
C SER A 252 13.53 -13.32 -13.52
N VAL A 253 14.71 -12.71 -13.36
CA VAL A 253 15.15 -12.11 -12.08
C VAL A 253 14.24 -10.96 -11.63
N VAL A 254 13.54 -10.28 -12.55
CA VAL A 254 12.60 -9.21 -12.23
C VAL A 254 11.18 -9.73 -11.98
N SER A 255 10.95 -11.04 -12.04
CA SER A 255 9.63 -11.61 -11.78
C SER A 255 9.15 -11.23 -10.39
N SER A 256 7.92 -10.73 -10.29
CA SER A 256 7.31 -10.27 -9.06
C SER A 256 5.80 -10.17 -9.23
N TRP A 257 5.06 -10.05 -8.13
CA TRP A 257 3.63 -9.83 -8.23
C TRP A 257 3.29 -8.53 -8.99
N LEU A 258 4.11 -7.48 -8.89
CA LEU A 258 3.91 -6.26 -9.69
C LEU A 258 4.05 -6.53 -11.20
N VAL A 259 4.97 -7.37 -11.61
CA VAL A 259 5.08 -7.79 -13.03
C VAL A 259 3.90 -8.65 -13.45
N ASP A 260 3.40 -9.55 -12.59
CA ASP A 260 2.17 -10.31 -12.86
C ASP A 260 0.96 -9.39 -13.11
N LEU A 261 0.79 -8.37 -12.26
CA LEU A 261 -0.30 -7.39 -12.41
C LEU A 261 -0.13 -6.54 -13.67
N THR A 262 1.10 -6.16 -13.99
CA THR A 262 1.44 -5.38 -15.19
C THR A 262 1.12 -6.20 -16.46
N ALA A 263 1.57 -7.44 -16.53
CA ALA A 263 1.27 -8.34 -17.65
C ALA A 263 -0.23 -8.55 -17.83
N ALA A 264 -0.96 -8.76 -16.73
CA ALA A 264 -2.42 -8.89 -16.77
C ALA A 264 -3.14 -7.60 -17.24
N ALA A 265 -2.62 -6.42 -16.92
CA ALA A 265 -3.16 -5.15 -17.41
C ALA A 265 -2.91 -4.98 -18.91
N LEU A 266 -1.67 -5.19 -19.36
CA LEU A 266 -1.27 -5.08 -20.76
C LEU A 266 -1.96 -6.11 -21.66
N ALA A 267 -2.24 -7.33 -21.16
CA ALA A 267 -3.00 -8.33 -21.88
C ALA A 267 -4.46 -7.91 -22.15
N ARG A 268 -5.06 -7.12 -21.24
CA ARG A 268 -6.41 -6.59 -21.42
C ARG A 268 -6.44 -5.34 -22.30
N SER A 269 -5.46 -4.48 -22.16
CA SER A 269 -5.35 -3.20 -22.85
C SER A 269 -3.87 -2.90 -23.15
N PRO A 270 -3.36 -3.28 -24.34
CA PRO A 270 -1.94 -3.10 -24.68
C PRO A 270 -1.48 -1.64 -24.66
N GLU A 271 -2.37 -0.70 -24.94
CA GLU A 271 -2.10 0.74 -24.93
C GLU A 271 -2.49 1.43 -23.61
N LEU A 272 -3.09 0.71 -22.66
CA LEU A 272 -3.57 1.25 -21.38
C LEU A 272 -4.41 2.53 -21.52
N ALA A 273 -5.18 2.63 -22.62
CA ALA A 273 -5.88 3.86 -23.05
C ALA A 273 -6.95 4.33 -22.05
N GLU A 274 -7.43 3.45 -21.17
CA GLU A 274 -8.37 3.77 -20.11
C GLU A 274 -7.74 4.56 -18.94
N PHE A 275 -6.41 4.66 -18.88
CA PHE A 275 -5.68 5.37 -17.83
C PHE A 275 -5.13 6.71 -18.33
N SER A 276 -5.37 7.77 -17.57
CA SER A 276 -4.88 9.12 -17.90
C SER A 276 -3.41 9.36 -17.57
N GLY A 277 -2.72 8.38 -16.97
CA GLY A 277 -1.34 8.54 -16.51
C GLY A 277 -1.18 9.34 -15.22
N ARG A 278 -2.26 9.81 -14.58
CA ARG A 278 -2.22 10.55 -13.31
C ARG A 278 -2.06 9.58 -12.14
N VAL A 279 -0.93 9.65 -11.43
CA VAL A 279 -0.60 8.75 -10.32
C VAL A 279 -0.63 9.48 -8.99
N SER A 280 -1.54 9.06 -8.10
CA SER A 280 -1.65 9.61 -6.74
C SER A 280 -0.56 9.05 -5.81
N ASP A 281 -0.27 9.78 -4.74
CA ASP A 281 0.47 9.27 -3.58
C ASP A 281 -0.40 9.38 -2.32
N SER A 282 -0.37 8.36 -1.48
CA SER A 282 -1.15 8.25 -0.24
C SER A 282 -0.38 8.69 1.01
N GLY A 283 0.84 9.23 0.83
CA GLY A 283 1.67 9.80 1.88
C GLY A 283 2.88 8.95 2.26
N GLU A 284 2.83 7.64 2.14
CA GLU A 284 3.88 6.72 2.63
C GLU A 284 5.22 6.95 1.91
N GLY A 285 5.21 7.22 0.61
CA GLY A 285 6.43 7.57 -0.12
C GLY A 285 7.08 8.86 0.40
N ARG A 286 6.27 9.86 0.77
CA ARG A 286 6.75 11.11 1.40
C ARG A 286 7.35 10.85 2.77
N TRP A 287 6.66 10.04 3.59
CA TRP A 287 7.12 9.71 4.95
C TRP A 287 8.41 8.90 4.90
N THR A 288 8.53 7.97 3.94
CA THR A 288 9.78 7.21 3.70
C THR A 288 10.95 8.12 3.35
N VAL A 289 10.75 9.10 2.45
CA VAL A 289 11.80 10.07 2.08
C VAL A 289 12.17 10.95 3.28
N LYS A 290 11.19 11.39 4.08
CA LYS A 290 11.46 12.14 5.32
C LYS A 290 12.28 11.33 6.31
N ALA A 291 11.91 10.07 6.56
CA ALA A 291 12.66 9.17 7.42
C ALA A 291 14.10 8.99 6.92
N ALA A 292 14.29 8.78 5.63
CA ALA A 292 15.63 8.67 5.04
C ALA A 292 16.48 9.92 5.25
N ILE A 293 15.88 11.13 5.21
CA ILE A 293 16.57 12.39 5.52
C ILE A 293 16.96 12.45 7.00
N ASP A 294 16.00 12.16 7.89
CA ASP A 294 16.20 12.22 9.34
C ASP A 294 17.25 11.20 9.81
N GLU A 295 17.28 10.02 9.20
CA GLU A 295 18.23 8.95 9.46
C GLU A 295 19.56 9.12 8.71
N SER A 296 19.68 10.12 7.84
CA SER A 296 20.87 10.35 6.97
C SER A 296 21.16 9.16 6.03
N VAL A 297 20.12 8.49 5.55
CA VAL A 297 20.21 7.35 4.64
C VAL A 297 19.95 7.81 3.20
N PRO A 298 20.86 7.57 2.24
CA PRO A 298 20.62 7.89 0.84
C PRO A 298 19.48 7.06 0.25
N ALA A 299 18.46 7.71 -0.30
CA ALA A 299 17.31 7.06 -0.94
C ALA A 299 16.97 7.65 -2.32
N PRO A 300 17.94 7.71 -3.29
CA PRO A 300 17.75 8.39 -4.57
C PRO A 300 16.63 7.75 -5.41
N VAL A 301 16.51 6.42 -5.45
CA VAL A 301 15.51 5.70 -6.25
C VAL A 301 14.09 5.98 -5.72
N ILE A 302 13.88 5.89 -4.41
CA ILE A 302 12.58 6.16 -3.79
C ILE A 302 12.20 7.64 -3.98
N SER A 303 13.16 8.55 -3.80
CA SER A 303 12.92 9.98 -4.01
C SER A 303 12.53 10.28 -5.47
N ALA A 304 13.25 9.73 -6.45
CA ALA A 304 12.94 9.92 -7.86
C ALA A 304 11.54 9.40 -8.21
N SER A 305 11.17 8.22 -7.73
CA SER A 305 9.84 7.65 -7.96
C SER A 305 8.70 8.48 -7.35
N LEU A 306 8.95 9.16 -6.21
CA LEU A 306 8.00 10.09 -5.61
C LEU A 306 7.84 11.35 -6.48
N TRP A 307 8.93 11.93 -6.97
CA TRP A 307 8.91 13.10 -7.85
C TRP A 307 8.20 12.80 -9.17
N GLN A 308 8.40 11.63 -9.75
CA GLN A 308 7.68 11.17 -10.95
C GLN A 308 6.16 11.18 -10.74
N ARG A 309 5.66 10.81 -9.55
CA ARG A 309 4.22 10.93 -9.24
C ARG A 309 3.76 12.38 -9.19
N TYR A 310 4.59 13.32 -8.72
CA TYR A 310 4.25 14.74 -8.75
C TYR A 310 4.17 15.27 -10.17
N GLU A 311 5.14 14.92 -11.01
CA GLU A 311 5.15 15.28 -12.44
C GLU A 311 3.92 14.73 -13.16
N SER A 312 3.51 13.50 -12.88
CA SER A 312 2.31 12.88 -13.48
C SER A 312 1.02 13.67 -13.20
N ARG A 313 1.03 14.58 -12.23
CA ARG A 313 -0.09 15.44 -11.85
C ARG A 313 0.05 16.89 -12.31
N ALA A 314 1.02 17.16 -13.18
CA ALA A 314 1.36 18.49 -13.69
C ALA A 314 1.89 19.47 -12.60
N GLU A 315 2.40 18.96 -11.48
CA GLU A 315 2.97 19.81 -10.41
C GLU A 315 4.37 20.35 -10.79
N GLY A 316 4.96 19.88 -11.91
CA GLY A 316 6.19 20.38 -12.53
C GLY A 316 5.99 21.47 -13.59
N ASP A 317 4.78 21.84 -13.95
CA ASP A 317 4.47 22.74 -15.07
C ASP A 317 5.16 24.11 -14.95
N PHE A 318 5.19 24.71 -13.76
CA PHE A 318 5.86 25.98 -13.57
C PHE A 318 7.37 25.89 -13.80
N THR A 319 7.99 24.77 -13.35
CA THR A 319 9.41 24.50 -13.60
C THR A 319 9.71 24.40 -15.10
N ALA A 320 8.88 23.67 -15.84
CA ALA A 320 9.01 23.52 -17.28
C ALA A 320 8.86 24.89 -17.99
N ARG A 321 7.89 25.72 -17.59
CA ARG A 321 7.71 27.08 -18.13
C ARG A 321 8.90 27.99 -17.83
N VAL A 322 9.49 27.93 -16.64
CA VAL A 322 10.70 28.70 -16.30
C VAL A 322 11.87 28.28 -17.16
N LEU A 323 12.08 26.97 -17.40
CA LEU A 323 13.13 26.47 -18.27
C LEU A 323 12.94 26.96 -19.71
N SER A 324 11.72 26.91 -20.23
CA SER A 324 11.39 27.42 -21.57
C SER A 324 11.64 28.93 -21.68
N ALA A 325 11.19 29.71 -20.68
CA ALA A 325 11.41 31.14 -20.62
C ALA A 325 12.89 31.50 -20.58
N MET A 326 13.70 30.82 -19.75
CA MET A 326 15.16 31.03 -19.72
C MET A 326 15.81 30.76 -21.08
N ARG A 327 15.45 29.68 -21.78
CA ARG A 327 15.93 29.36 -23.11
C ARG A 327 15.58 30.46 -24.12
N SER A 328 14.37 31.00 -24.06
CA SER A 328 13.94 32.10 -24.88
C SER A 328 14.74 33.36 -24.61
N GLU A 329 14.98 33.73 -23.36
CA GLU A 329 15.66 34.96 -22.98
C GLU A 329 17.16 34.95 -23.35
N PHE A 330 17.86 33.85 -23.12
CA PHE A 330 19.33 33.82 -23.42
C PHE A 330 19.64 33.38 -24.84
N GLY A 331 18.76 32.60 -25.51
CA GLY A 331 19.06 32.01 -26.82
C GLY A 331 18.10 32.41 -27.94
N GLY A 332 17.02 33.13 -27.62
CA GLY A 332 15.96 33.45 -28.59
C GLY A 332 15.17 32.21 -29.08
N HIS A 333 15.26 31.08 -28.35
CA HIS A 333 14.60 29.83 -28.71
C HIS A 333 13.07 29.94 -28.56
N ALA A 334 12.35 29.80 -29.64
CA ALA A 334 10.88 29.77 -29.60
C ALA A 334 10.40 28.40 -29.09
N GLU A 335 9.43 28.41 -28.21
CA GLU A 335 8.76 27.17 -27.76
C GLU A 335 8.02 26.50 -28.93
N LYS A 336 8.27 25.23 -29.16
CA LYS A 336 7.53 24.47 -30.17
C LYS A 336 6.08 24.29 -29.75
N PRO A 337 5.10 24.33 -30.69
CA PRO A 337 3.72 24.01 -30.35
C PRO A 337 3.64 22.57 -29.83
N ALA A 338 2.76 22.36 -28.84
CA ALA A 338 2.49 21.02 -28.35
C ALA A 338 2.09 20.10 -29.53
N SER A 339 2.73 18.95 -29.65
CA SER A 339 2.34 17.95 -30.62
C SER A 339 0.89 17.50 -30.30
N THR A 340 -0.01 17.69 -31.28
CA THR A 340 -1.42 17.28 -31.21
C THR A 340 -1.57 15.78 -31.20
#